data_34dd5cafaa0a3e0da2ee30133fcda46b
#
_entry.id   34dd5cafaa0a3e0da2ee30133fcda46b
#
_cell.length_a   1.000
_cell.length_b   1.000
_cell.length_c   1.000
_cell.angle_alpha   90.00
_cell.angle_beta   90.00
_cell.angle_gamma   90.00
#
_symmetry.space_group_name_H-M   'P 1'
#
loop_
_entity.id
_entity.type
_entity.pdbx_description
1 polymer ?
#
loop_
_entity_poly.entity_id
_entity_poly.type
_entity_poly.pdbx_seq_one_letter_code
_entity_poly.pdbx_strand_id
1 'polypeptide(L)'
;MIDIEKTPAMPQVPTTGQKAAARREPVARLGRDAAVAAICGLVVVLMVGASYAAVPFYNWFCRATGFNGTTQVATAAPAGAPLARKIAVRFDANVAPGLPWKFEPEQTEIEVRIGEVVTVFYTVTNQSARTTVGQAAYNVAPLTVGAYFQKINCFCFTEQTMDPGEKREMPVVFYLDPALVANNDNDGLNTITLSYTFYPVREPAPKPLAASELDKRKGSL
;
A
#
# COMPACT_ATOMS: atom_id res chain seq x y z
N MET A 1 -78.62 -60.88 51.67
CA MET A 1 -78.92 -61.91 50.66
C MET A 1 -78.11 -61.52 49.44
N ILE A 2 -77.42 -62.43 48.91
CA ILE A 2 -76.63 -62.43 47.66
C ILE A 2 -75.15 -62.09 47.85
N ASP A 3 -74.42 -63.16 47.81
CA ASP A 3 -73.02 -63.34 47.71
C ASP A 3 -72.42 -62.57 46.49
N ILE A 4 -71.29 -61.92 46.67
CA ILE A 4 -70.49 -61.44 45.57
C ILE A 4 -69.19 -62.24 45.54
N GLU A 5 -69.16 -62.99 44.55
CA GLU A 5 -68.17 -63.93 44.08
C GLU A 5 -66.76 -63.36 43.97
N LYS A 6 -65.85 -64.11 44.47
CA LYS A 6 -64.41 -63.92 44.53
C LYS A 6 -63.80 -64.04 43.14
N THR A 7 -63.30 -62.91 42.55
CA THR A 7 -62.57 -62.95 41.30
C THR A 7 -61.13 -63.39 41.56
N PRO A 8 -60.58 -64.34 40.80
CA PRO A 8 -59.24 -64.85 40.97
C PRO A 8 -58.19 -63.83 40.37
N ALA A 9 -57.12 -63.68 41.12
CA ALA A 9 -55.99 -62.87 40.73
C ALA A 9 -55.27 -63.39 39.46
N MET A 10 -55.09 -62.55 38.48
CA MET A 10 -54.24 -62.83 37.31
C MET A 10 -52.76 -62.92 37.69
N PRO A 11 -51.98 -63.85 37.09
CA PRO A 11 -50.57 -64.00 37.34
C PRO A 11 -49.83 -62.83 36.70
N GLN A 12 -48.95 -62.19 37.48
CA GLN A 12 -48.06 -61.15 36.99
C GLN A 12 -46.98 -61.80 36.13
N VAL A 13 -46.87 -61.31 34.85
CA VAL A 13 -45.78 -61.61 33.92
C VAL A 13 -44.54 -60.93 34.41
N PRO A 14 -43.35 -61.54 34.52
CA PRO A 14 -42.13 -60.92 34.91
C PRO A 14 -41.65 -60.02 33.73
N THR A 15 -41.59 -58.76 33.95
CA THR A 15 -40.95 -57.79 33.05
C THR A 15 -39.45 -58.09 32.92
N THR A 16 -39.13 -58.72 31.80
CA THR A 16 -37.77 -59.01 31.37
C THR A 16 -36.93 -57.73 31.27
N GLY A 17 -35.81 -57.80 31.91
CA GLY A 17 -34.79 -56.77 32.08
C GLY A 17 -34.63 -55.73 30.95
N GLN A 18 -34.83 -54.52 31.33
CA GLN A 18 -34.35 -53.36 30.61
C GLN A 18 -32.84 -53.36 30.78
N LYS A 19 -32.16 -53.93 29.77
CA LYS A 19 -30.72 -53.72 29.62
C LYS A 19 -30.47 -52.19 29.53
N ALA A 20 -29.90 -51.65 30.58
CA ALA A 20 -29.35 -50.33 30.58
C ALA A 20 -28.38 -50.25 29.39
N ALA A 21 -28.83 -49.57 28.33
CA ALA A 21 -27.94 -49.17 27.23
C ALA A 21 -26.85 -48.27 27.83
N ALA A 22 -25.70 -48.85 28.06
CA ALA A 22 -24.52 -48.10 28.44
C ALA A 22 -24.34 -46.96 27.42
N ARG A 23 -24.58 -45.74 27.87
CA ARG A 23 -24.32 -44.49 27.17
C ARG A 23 -22.85 -44.50 26.86
N ARG A 24 -22.48 -44.93 25.67
CA ARG A 24 -21.11 -44.79 25.17
C ARG A 24 -20.86 -43.30 25.06
N GLU A 25 -20.09 -42.77 26.00
CA GLU A 25 -19.60 -41.39 25.94
C GLU A 25 -18.74 -41.22 24.70
N PRO A 26 -18.91 -40.13 23.94
CA PRO A 26 -18.17 -39.88 22.70
C PRO A 26 -16.79 -39.24 22.98
N VAL A 27 -15.99 -39.85 23.85
CA VAL A 27 -14.66 -39.30 24.23
C VAL A 27 -13.69 -39.35 23.06
N ALA A 28 -13.89 -40.25 22.09
CA ALA A 28 -13.01 -40.37 20.92
C ALA A 28 -13.29 -39.34 19.80
N ARG A 29 -14.48 -38.72 19.79
CA ARG A 29 -14.84 -37.69 18.79
C ARG A 29 -14.36 -36.31 19.18
N LEU A 30 -14.27 -35.98 20.45
CA LEU A 30 -13.84 -34.68 20.95
C LEU A 30 -12.40 -34.36 20.54
N GLY A 31 -11.50 -35.36 20.47
CA GLY A 31 -10.11 -35.17 20.00
C GLY A 31 -10.01 -34.87 18.52
N ARG A 32 -10.84 -35.50 17.69
CA ARG A 32 -10.87 -35.27 16.23
C ARG A 32 -11.49 -33.92 15.90
N ASP A 33 -12.58 -33.56 16.57
CA ASP A 33 -13.27 -32.27 16.35
C ASP A 33 -12.42 -31.12 16.83
N ALA A 34 -11.73 -31.26 17.95
CA ALA A 34 -10.74 -30.27 18.43
C ALA A 34 -9.53 -30.13 17.48
N ALA A 35 -9.04 -31.23 16.91
CA ALA A 35 -7.97 -31.19 15.92
C ALA A 35 -8.42 -30.48 14.64
N VAL A 36 -9.60 -30.74 14.12
CA VAL A 36 -10.18 -30.06 12.98
C VAL A 36 -10.35 -28.55 13.26
N ALA A 37 -10.89 -28.19 14.40
CA ALA A 37 -11.04 -26.81 14.81
C ALA A 37 -9.69 -26.08 14.91
N ALA A 38 -8.67 -26.74 15.46
CA ALA A 38 -7.32 -26.19 15.55
C ALA A 38 -6.69 -25.98 14.15
N ILE A 39 -6.86 -26.93 13.23
CA ILE A 39 -6.37 -26.80 11.85
C ILE A 39 -7.08 -25.65 11.14
N CYS A 40 -8.41 -25.57 11.24
CA CYS A 40 -9.16 -24.47 10.66
C CYS A 40 -8.72 -23.11 11.24
N GLY A 41 -8.55 -23.02 12.55
CA GLY A 41 -8.02 -21.82 13.21
C GLY A 41 -6.63 -21.44 12.72
N LEU A 42 -5.74 -22.42 12.59
CA LEU A 42 -4.39 -22.20 12.04
C LEU A 42 -4.43 -21.67 10.60
N VAL A 43 -5.28 -22.25 9.75
CA VAL A 43 -5.44 -21.80 8.36
C VAL A 43 -5.92 -20.35 8.31
N VAL A 44 -6.91 -19.98 9.12
CA VAL A 44 -7.40 -18.60 9.18
C VAL A 44 -6.30 -17.65 9.63
N VAL A 45 -5.53 -17.98 10.66
CA VAL A 45 -4.40 -17.17 11.15
C VAL A 45 -3.34 -17.01 10.06
N LEU A 46 -3.01 -18.09 9.33
CA LEU A 46 -2.05 -18.04 8.22
C LEU A 46 -2.57 -17.17 7.08
N MET A 47 -3.84 -17.25 6.72
CA MET A 47 -4.44 -16.42 5.66
C MET A 47 -4.44 -14.93 6.03
N VAL A 48 -4.79 -14.61 7.26
CA VAL A 48 -4.73 -13.23 7.77
C VAL A 48 -3.28 -12.73 7.78
N GLY A 49 -2.34 -13.53 8.28
CA GLY A 49 -0.92 -13.20 8.27
C GLY A 49 -0.38 -12.98 6.86
N ALA A 50 -0.75 -13.84 5.91
CA ALA A 50 -0.36 -13.70 4.50
C ALA A 50 -0.94 -12.42 3.87
N SER A 51 -2.18 -12.05 4.20
CA SER A 51 -2.81 -10.82 3.71
C SER A 51 -2.05 -9.58 4.20
N TYR A 52 -1.66 -9.53 5.45
CA TYR A 52 -0.83 -8.42 5.98
C TYR A 52 0.58 -8.40 5.39
N ALA A 53 1.17 -9.56 5.14
CA ALA A 53 2.49 -9.67 4.53
C ALA A 53 2.51 -9.31 3.03
N ALA A 54 1.38 -9.45 2.34
CA ALA A 54 1.27 -9.17 0.92
C ALA A 54 1.56 -7.70 0.59
N VAL A 55 1.13 -6.75 1.42
CA VAL A 55 1.32 -5.30 1.17
C VAL A 55 2.80 -4.91 1.17
N PRO A 56 3.61 -5.20 2.22
CA PRO A 56 5.03 -4.86 2.18
C PRO A 56 5.79 -5.63 1.11
N PHE A 57 5.43 -6.89 0.84
CA PHE A 57 6.02 -7.68 -0.22
C PHE A 57 5.75 -7.07 -1.60
N TYR A 58 4.51 -6.67 -1.88
CA TYR A 58 4.14 -6.01 -3.13
C TYR A 58 4.88 -4.67 -3.32
N ASN A 59 4.97 -3.85 -2.29
CA ASN A 59 5.72 -2.61 -2.34
C ASN A 59 7.22 -2.82 -2.60
N TRP A 60 7.80 -3.82 -1.95
CA TRP A 60 9.19 -4.20 -2.20
C TRP A 60 9.38 -4.69 -3.65
N PHE A 61 8.49 -5.56 -4.14
CA PHE A 61 8.51 -6.05 -5.51
C PHE A 61 8.41 -4.92 -6.53
N CYS A 62 7.46 -3.99 -6.38
CA CYS A 62 7.31 -2.85 -7.28
C CYS A 62 8.56 -1.95 -7.30
N ARG A 63 9.17 -1.73 -6.13
CA ARG A 63 10.42 -0.96 -6.05
C ARG A 63 11.61 -1.67 -6.69
N ALA A 64 11.71 -2.98 -6.51
CA ALA A 64 12.81 -3.77 -7.05
C ALA A 64 12.72 -3.94 -8.57
N THR A 65 11.51 -4.06 -9.11
CA THR A 65 11.26 -4.34 -10.53
C THR A 65 10.90 -3.10 -11.35
N GLY A 66 10.56 -1.97 -10.70
CA GLY A 66 10.03 -0.78 -11.38
C GLY A 66 8.64 -0.96 -11.98
N PHE A 67 7.94 -2.05 -11.65
CA PHE A 67 6.57 -2.28 -12.11
C PHE A 67 5.64 -1.16 -11.66
N ASN A 68 4.56 -0.95 -12.42
CA ASN A 68 3.53 0.06 -12.16
C ASN A 68 4.05 1.51 -12.23
N GLY A 69 5.06 1.78 -13.09
CA GLY A 69 5.60 3.14 -13.31
C GLY A 69 6.47 3.68 -12.16
N THR A 70 6.86 2.84 -11.19
CA THR A 70 7.83 3.23 -10.17
C THR A 70 9.21 3.32 -10.81
N THR A 71 9.82 4.50 -10.76
CA THR A 71 11.18 4.71 -11.29
C THR A 71 12.22 4.19 -10.30
N GLN A 72 13.35 3.76 -10.82
CA GLN A 72 14.51 3.39 -10.03
C GLN A 72 15.27 4.66 -9.57
N VAL A 73 15.97 4.54 -8.45
CA VAL A 73 16.88 5.60 -7.95
C VAL A 73 18.31 5.14 -8.26
N ALA A 74 18.95 5.84 -9.19
CA ALA A 74 20.34 5.57 -9.51
C ALA A 74 21.27 6.33 -8.57
N THR A 75 22.30 5.67 -8.11
CA THR A 75 23.37 6.29 -7.29
C THR A 75 24.47 6.90 -8.12
N ALA A 76 24.53 6.58 -9.42
CA ALA A 76 25.53 7.08 -10.35
C ALA A 76 24.96 7.21 -11.77
N ALA A 77 25.64 8.00 -12.60
CA ALA A 77 25.36 8.07 -14.04
C ALA A 77 25.66 6.72 -14.71
N PRO A 78 25.00 6.41 -15.84
CA PRO A 78 25.23 5.18 -16.59
C PRO A 78 26.69 5.12 -17.08
N ALA A 79 27.23 3.91 -17.06
CA ALA A 79 28.55 3.66 -17.64
C ALA A 79 28.41 3.53 -19.17
N GLY A 80 29.02 4.43 -19.92
CA GLY A 80 29.06 4.37 -21.38
C GLY A 80 28.61 5.66 -22.09
N ALA A 81 28.80 5.69 -23.40
CA ALA A 81 28.33 6.81 -24.22
C ALA A 81 26.82 6.68 -24.49
N PRO A 82 26.08 7.81 -24.56
CA PRO A 82 24.68 7.81 -24.94
C PRO A 82 24.46 7.17 -26.31
N LEU A 83 23.36 6.44 -26.44
CA LEU A 83 22.97 5.80 -27.70
C LEU A 83 22.45 6.85 -28.70
N ALA A 84 22.48 6.51 -29.98
CA ALA A 84 21.97 7.42 -31.04
C ALA A 84 20.43 7.55 -31.01
N ARG A 85 19.69 6.58 -30.44
CA ARG A 85 18.24 6.60 -30.35
C ARG A 85 17.80 7.68 -29.36
N LYS A 86 16.87 8.53 -29.79
CA LYS A 86 16.23 9.56 -29.00
C LYS A 86 14.80 9.15 -28.64
N ILE A 87 14.33 9.59 -27.49
CA ILE A 87 12.97 9.42 -27.01
C ILE A 87 12.48 10.79 -26.53
N ALA A 88 11.26 11.15 -26.90
CA ALA A 88 10.60 12.33 -26.39
C ALA A 88 10.15 12.09 -24.94
N VAL A 89 10.56 12.95 -24.02
CA VAL A 89 10.11 12.91 -22.62
C VAL A 89 9.22 14.11 -22.39
N ARG A 90 7.94 13.83 -22.07
CA ARG A 90 6.94 14.83 -21.71
C ARG A 90 6.88 14.99 -20.21
N PHE A 91 6.64 16.21 -19.76
CA PHE A 91 6.58 16.56 -18.34
C PHE A 91 5.20 17.09 -17.99
N ASP A 92 4.57 16.43 -17.04
CA ASP A 92 3.28 16.78 -16.47
C ASP A 92 3.44 17.25 -15.04
N ALA A 93 2.75 18.33 -14.68
CA ALA A 93 2.79 18.91 -13.34
C ALA A 93 1.36 19.16 -12.86
N ASN A 94 1.00 18.51 -11.76
CA ASN A 94 -0.34 18.56 -11.18
C ASN A 94 -0.29 18.93 -9.70
N VAL A 95 -1.36 19.53 -9.20
CA VAL A 95 -1.55 19.81 -7.77
C VAL A 95 -2.92 19.28 -7.35
N ALA A 96 -2.93 18.46 -6.30
CA ALA A 96 -4.17 17.90 -5.76
C ALA A 96 -5.04 18.99 -5.10
N PRO A 97 -6.37 18.83 -5.07
CA PRO A 97 -7.25 19.74 -4.39
C PRO A 97 -6.87 19.95 -2.91
N GLY A 98 -6.92 21.20 -2.47
CA GLY A 98 -6.59 21.59 -1.09
C GLY A 98 -5.18 22.11 -0.90
N LEU A 99 -4.31 22.09 -1.92
CA LEU A 99 -3.01 22.71 -1.90
C LEU A 99 -3.01 23.91 -2.86
N PRO A 100 -2.93 25.17 -2.38
CA PRO A 100 -3.01 26.35 -3.21
C PRO A 100 -1.65 26.70 -3.87
N TRP A 101 -1.08 25.73 -4.56
CA TRP A 101 0.19 25.87 -5.26
C TRP A 101 -0.02 25.95 -6.76
N LYS A 102 0.82 26.72 -7.43
CA LYS A 102 0.99 26.66 -8.86
C LYS A 102 2.26 25.87 -9.14
N PHE A 103 2.15 24.81 -9.91
CA PHE A 103 3.25 23.90 -10.21
C PHE A 103 3.32 23.67 -11.72
N GLU A 104 4.45 24.00 -12.32
CA GLU A 104 4.63 23.97 -13.76
C GLU A 104 6.05 23.49 -14.12
N PRO A 105 6.21 22.68 -15.18
CA PRO A 105 7.52 22.37 -15.74
C PRO A 105 8.00 23.57 -16.57
N GLU A 106 9.29 23.83 -16.57
CA GLU A 106 9.87 24.86 -17.47
C GLU A 106 9.79 24.45 -18.95
N GLN A 107 9.88 23.16 -19.21
CA GLN A 107 9.76 22.56 -20.53
C GLN A 107 8.69 21.47 -20.50
N THR A 108 7.77 21.49 -21.44
CA THR A 108 6.70 20.49 -21.51
C THR A 108 7.16 19.20 -22.17
N GLU A 109 8.18 19.25 -23.03
CA GLU A 109 8.72 18.08 -23.73
C GLU A 109 10.18 18.36 -24.15
N ILE A 110 11.03 17.36 -24.06
CA ILE A 110 12.40 17.37 -24.58
C ILE A 110 12.73 16.04 -25.26
N GLU A 111 13.63 16.07 -26.24
CA GLU A 111 14.23 14.86 -26.80
C GLU A 111 15.49 14.49 -26.02
N VAL A 112 15.54 13.27 -25.49
CA VAL A 112 16.64 12.74 -24.70
C VAL A 112 17.25 11.53 -25.39
N ARG A 113 18.57 11.46 -25.46
CA ARG A 113 19.25 10.24 -25.90
C ARG A 113 19.26 9.21 -24.78
N ILE A 114 19.11 7.95 -25.12
CA ILE A 114 19.17 6.88 -24.14
C ILE A 114 20.59 6.80 -23.56
N GLY A 115 20.71 6.81 -22.23
CA GLY A 115 21.98 6.90 -21.51
C GLY A 115 22.49 8.31 -21.25
N GLU A 116 21.79 9.34 -21.74
CA GLU A 116 22.14 10.74 -21.48
C GLU A 116 21.54 11.20 -20.15
N VAL A 117 22.37 11.82 -19.29
CA VAL A 117 21.91 12.43 -18.04
C VAL A 117 21.39 13.83 -18.33
N VAL A 118 20.15 14.08 -17.99
CA VAL A 118 19.46 15.35 -18.25
C VAL A 118 18.93 15.93 -16.96
N THR A 119 19.02 17.25 -16.84
CA THR A 119 18.41 18.02 -15.75
C THR A 119 17.27 18.85 -16.31
N VAL A 120 16.09 18.73 -15.70
CA VAL A 120 14.93 19.57 -15.98
C VAL A 120 14.48 20.27 -14.71
N PHE A 121 13.87 21.43 -14.87
CA PHE A 121 13.45 22.25 -13.76
C PHE A 121 11.92 22.36 -13.75
N TYR A 122 11.38 22.32 -12.56
CA TYR A 122 9.99 22.63 -12.28
C TYR A 122 9.91 23.85 -11.38
N THR A 123 8.96 24.71 -11.63
CA THR A 123 8.67 25.86 -10.78
C THR A 123 7.45 25.58 -9.95
N VAL A 124 7.56 25.76 -8.63
CA VAL A 124 6.44 25.74 -7.70
C VAL A 124 6.28 27.09 -7.03
N THR A 125 5.04 27.57 -6.89
CA THR A 125 4.72 28.85 -6.25
C THR A 125 3.55 28.64 -5.29
N ASN A 126 3.73 29.02 -4.02
CA ASN A 126 2.62 29.04 -3.06
C ASN A 126 1.78 30.28 -3.28
N GLN A 127 0.52 30.10 -3.70
CA GLN A 127 -0.43 31.19 -3.95
C GLN A 127 -1.24 31.60 -2.71
N SER A 128 -1.01 30.94 -1.57
CA SER A 128 -1.74 31.26 -0.34
C SER A 128 -1.05 32.34 0.50
N ALA A 129 -1.82 32.97 1.38
CA ALA A 129 -1.30 33.89 2.38
C ALA A 129 -0.78 33.17 3.66
N ARG A 130 -0.58 31.86 3.61
CA ARG A 130 -0.11 31.03 4.72
C ARG A 130 0.98 30.08 4.27
N THR A 131 1.87 29.72 5.17
CA THR A 131 2.83 28.63 4.96
C THR A 131 2.04 27.31 4.80
N THR A 132 2.38 26.54 3.80
CA THR A 132 1.74 25.26 3.47
C THR A 132 2.77 24.19 3.21
N VAL A 133 2.39 22.95 3.50
CA VAL A 133 3.27 21.78 3.32
C VAL A 133 2.68 20.86 2.28
N GLY A 134 3.48 20.47 1.32
CA GLY A 134 3.10 19.52 0.27
C GLY A 134 4.15 18.45 0.05
N GLN A 135 3.71 17.29 -0.40
CA GLN A 135 4.59 16.19 -0.80
C GLN A 135 4.30 15.80 -2.24
N ALA A 136 5.35 15.65 -3.04
CA ALA A 136 5.22 15.22 -4.42
C ALA A 136 5.17 13.69 -4.52
N ALA A 137 4.22 13.20 -5.32
CA ALA A 137 4.27 11.87 -5.89
C ALA A 137 4.56 11.97 -7.39
N TYR A 138 5.09 10.92 -7.98
CA TYR A 138 5.39 10.89 -9.40
C TYR A 138 5.05 9.54 -10.02
N ASN A 139 4.84 9.55 -11.31
CA ASN A 139 4.57 8.38 -12.12
C ASN A 139 5.19 8.52 -13.51
N VAL A 140 5.52 7.38 -14.14
CA VAL A 140 6.02 7.32 -15.51
C VAL A 140 5.06 6.49 -16.36
N ALA A 141 4.72 6.99 -17.51
CA ALA A 141 3.90 6.31 -18.50
C ALA A 141 4.65 6.15 -19.84
N PRO A 142 4.56 4.97 -20.51
CA PRO A 142 3.89 3.74 -20.10
C PRO A 142 4.50 3.10 -18.86
N LEU A 143 3.70 2.37 -18.08
CA LEU A 143 4.12 1.77 -16.80
C LEU A 143 5.27 0.77 -16.95
N THR A 144 5.39 0.13 -18.10
CA THR A 144 6.45 -0.83 -18.45
C THR A 144 7.83 -0.18 -18.51
N VAL A 145 7.89 1.13 -18.71
CA VAL A 145 9.14 1.88 -18.84
C VAL A 145 9.69 2.34 -17.49
N GLY A 146 8.90 2.25 -16.42
CA GLY A 146 9.30 2.69 -15.09
C GLY A 146 10.63 2.10 -14.61
N ALA A 147 10.90 0.82 -14.94
CA ALA A 147 12.14 0.14 -14.60
C ALA A 147 13.39 0.75 -15.27
N TYR A 148 13.22 1.36 -16.45
CA TYR A 148 14.30 1.93 -17.25
C TYR A 148 14.44 3.45 -17.06
N PHE A 149 13.48 4.08 -16.34
CA PHE A 149 13.55 5.50 -16.03
C PHE A 149 14.28 5.67 -14.68
N GLN A 150 15.54 6.08 -14.77
CA GLN A 150 16.44 6.19 -13.63
C GLN A 150 16.53 7.65 -13.15
N LYS A 151 16.19 7.89 -11.90
CA LYS A 151 16.34 9.21 -11.28
C LYS A 151 17.56 9.24 -10.37
N ILE A 152 18.39 10.26 -10.53
CA ILE A 152 19.58 10.47 -9.69
C ILE A 152 19.23 11.38 -8.51
N ASN A 153 18.46 12.44 -8.76
CA ASN A 153 18.06 13.39 -7.72
C ASN A 153 16.60 13.80 -7.90
N CYS A 154 15.87 13.90 -6.80
CA CYS A 154 14.46 14.28 -6.80
C CYS A 154 14.05 14.90 -5.46
N PHE A 155 13.26 15.96 -5.52
CA PHE A 155 12.62 16.62 -4.39
C PHE A 155 11.42 15.82 -3.81
N CYS A 156 10.99 14.76 -4.49
CA CYS A 156 9.77 14.02 -4.16
C CYS A 156 9.86 13.14 -2.91
N PHE A 157 11.07 12.96 -2.36
CA PHE A 157 11.25 12.11 -1.17
C PHE A 157 11.05 12.85 0.15
N THR A 158 10.94 14.19 0.11
CA THR A 158 10.80 15.04 1.29
C THR A 158 9.56 15.90 1.20
N GLU A 159 8.98 16.19 2.35
CA GLU A 159 7.94 17.20 2.47
C GLU A 159 8.53 18.58 2.14
N GLN A 160 7.81 19.35 1.35
CA GLN A 160 8.20 20.69 0.95
C GLN A 160 7.34 21.69 1.72
N THR A 161 7.99 22.50 2.54
CA THR A 161 7.34 23.64 3.20
C THR A 161 7.56 24.88 2.35
N MET A 162 6.51 25.59 2.02
CA MET A 162 6.53 26.82 1.21
C MET A 162 5.87 27.96 1.96
N ASP A 163 6.59 29.06 2.10
CA ASP A 163 6.08 30.28 2.72
C ASP A 163 5.07 31.02 1.81
N PRO A 164 4.29 31.96 2.34
CA PRO A 164 3.35 32.74 1.56
C PRO A 164 4.03 33.44 0.37
N GLY A 165 3.54 33.16 -0.85
CA GLY A 165 4.08 33.73 -2.09
C GLY A 165 5.46 33.23 -2.49
N GLU A 166 6.03 32.27 -1.79
CA GLU A 166 7.33 31.71 -2.14
C GLU A 166 7.30 31.03 -3.51
N LYS A 167 8.31 31.32 -4.32
CA LYS A 167 8.58 30.66 -5.59
C LYS A 167 9.89 29.89 -5.49
N ARG A 168 9.89 28.62 -5.85
CA ARG A 168 11.07 27.75 -5.80
C ARG A 168 11.22 26.94 -7.08
N GLU A 169 12.44 26.83 -7.56
CA GLU A 169 12.82 25.94 -8.65
C GLU A 169 13.26 24.59 -8.10
N MET A 170 12.78 23.53 -8.69
CA MET A 170 13.01 22.16 -8.26
C MET A 170 13.66 21.36 -9.39
N PRO A 171 14.96 21.03 -9.29
CA PRO A 171 15.65 20.25 -10.31
C PRO A 171 15.27 18.76 -10.20
N VAL A 172 15.12 18.13 -11.36
CA VAL A 172 14.98 16.68 -11.51
C VAL A 172 16.07 16.20 -12.44
N VAL A 173 16.95 15.34 -11.94
CA VAL A 173 18.05 14.75 -12.71
C VAL A 173 17.71 13.30 -13.00
N PHE A 174 17.68 12.92 -14.27
CA PHE A 174 17.34 11.58 -14.70
C PHE A 174 18.11 11.16 -15.94
N TYR A 175 18.06 9.86 -16.25
CA TYR A 175 18.46 9.30 -17.53
C TYR A 175 17.59 8.09 -17.88
N LEU A 176 17.59 7.71 -19.15
CA LEU A 176 16.96 6.49 -19.65
C LEU A 176 18.01 5.39 -19.70
N ASP A 177 17.76 4.26 -19.03
CA ASP A 177 18.70 3.14 -18.98
C ASP A 177 18.90 2.55 -20.38
N PRO A 178 20.14 2.31 -20.82
CA PRO A 178 20.42 1.65 -22.10
C PRO A 178 19.77 0.26 -22.25
N ALA A 179 19.46 -0.43 -21.16
CA ALA A 179 18.71 -1.68 -21.17
C ALA A 179 17.30 -1.54 -21.78
N LEU A 180 16.77 -0.33 -21.91
CA LEU A 180 15.49 -0.05 -22.56
C LEU A 180 15.45 -0.56 -24.02
N VAL A 181 16.54 -0.47 -24.75
CA VAL A 181 16.64 -0.95 -26.14
C VAL A 181 16.95 -2.43 -26.25
N ALA A 182 17.37 -3.08 -25.18
CA ALA A 182 17.60 -4.53 -25.16
C ALA A 182 16.28 -5.33 -25.12
N ASN A 183 15.17 -4.67 -24.77
CA ASN A 183 13.85 -5.28 -24.73
C ASN A 183 13.05 -4.88 -25.99
N ASN A 184 12.79 -5.84 -26.88
CA ASN A 184 12.05 -5.66 -28.11
C ASN A 184 10.62 -5.12 -27.93
N ASP A 185 10.04 -5.30 -26.74
CA ASP A 185 8.70 -4.75 -26.41
C ASP A 185 8.69 -3.21 -26.45
N ASN A 186 9.86 -2.59 -26.39
CA ASN A 186 10.03 -1.14 -26.38
C ASN A 186 10.45 -0.55 -27.75
N ASP A 187 10.48 -1.37 -28.82
CA ASP A 187 10.91 -0.90 -30.14
C ASP A 187 10.02 0.21 -30.72
N GLY A 188 8.72 0.14 -30.44
CA GLY A 188 7.75 1.15 -30.84
C GLY A 188 7.65 2.37 -29.90
N LEU A 189 8.43 2.42 -28.84
CA LEU A 189 8.36 3.49 -27.85
C LEU A 189 9.06 4.77 -28.37
N ASN A 190 8.30 5.83 -28.56
CA ASN A 190 8.80 7.13 -29.00
C ASN A 190 8.61 8.23 -27.95
N THR A 191 7.68 8.03 -26.99
CA THR A 191 7.35 9.04 -25.99
C THR A 191 7.20 8.41 -24.61
N ILE A 192 7.77 9.08 -23.62
CA ILE A 192 7.62 8.75 -22.18
C ILE A 192 7.05 9.98 -21.50
N THR A 193 6.07 9.82 -20.62
CA THR A 193 5.53 10.91 -19.82
C THR A 193 5.93 10.74 -18.36
N LEU A 194 6.61 11.75 -17.82
CA LEU A 194 6.90 11.89 -16.39
C LEU A 194 5.89 12.84 -15.76
N SER A 195 5.02 12.33 -14.95
CA SER A 195 3.98 13.09 -14.27
C SER A 195 4.30 13.26 -12.79
N TYR A 196 4.23 14.50 -12.29
CA TYR A 196 4.33 14.84 -10.88
C TYR A 196 3.00 15.38 -10.37
N THR A 197 2.64 14.99 -9.15
CA THR A 197 1.47 15.54 -8.46
C THR A 197 1.84 15.89 -7.03
N PHE A 198 1.62 17.14 -6.63
CA PHE A 198 1.74 17.57 -5.25
C PHE A 198 0.43 17.31 -4.49
N TYR A 199 0.56 16.74 -3.30
CA TYR A 199 -0.52 16.48 -2.37
C TYR A 199 -0.33 17.31 -1.10
N PRO A 200 -1.41 17.83 -0.51
CA PRO A 200 -1.32 18.51 0.78
C PRO A 200 -0.91 17.51 1.86
N VAL A 201 0.12 17.86 2.62
CA VAL A 201 0.42 17.16 3.87
C VAL A 201 -0.46 17.79 4.95
N ARG A 202 -1.37 17.00 5.51
CA ARG A 202 -2.12 17.44 6.69
C ARG A 202 -1.14 17.47 7.87
N GLU A 203 -0.95 18.64 8.47
CA GLU A 203 -0.37 18.65 9.81
C GLU A 203 -1.16 17.68 10.68
N PRO A 204 -0.48 16.78 11.43
CA PRO A 204 -1.17 15.96 12.40
C PRO A 204 -1.97 16.93 13.27
N ALA A 205 -3.29 16.69 13.37
CA ALA A 205 -4.17 17.54 14.19
C ALA A 205 -3.48 17.76 15.54
N PRO A 206 -3.34 19.03 16.03
CA PRO A 206 -2.66 19.28 17.28
C PRO A 206 -3.29 18.38 18.32
N LYS A 207 -2.47 17.55 18.98
CA LYS A 207 -2.95 16.69 20.07
C LYS A 207 -3.74 17.58 21.00
N PRO A 208 -5.02 17.28 21.31
CA PRO A 208 -5.77 18.08 22.23
C PRO A 208 -4.99 18.16 23.53
N LEU A 209 -4.57 19.36 23.89
CA LEU A 209 -3.82 19.68 25.13
C LEU A 209 -4.61 19.35 26.41
N ALA A 210 -5.82 18.78 26.27
CA ALA A 210 -6.79 18.60 27.33
C ALA A 210 -6.53 17.42 28.29
N ALA A 211 -5.54 16.57 28.06
CA ALA A 211 -5.35 15.41 28.94
C ALA A 211 -4.18 15.56 29.93
N SER A 212 -3.20 16.42 29.69
CA SER A 212 -2.01 16.50 30.55
C SER A 212 -2.06 17.63 31.59
N GLU A 213 -2.91 18.64 31.40
CA GLU A 213 -3.05 19.73 32.39
C GLU A 213 -4.10 19.47 33.50
N LEU A 214 -5.10 18.62 33.20
CA LEU A 214 -6.10 18.23 34.20
C LEU A 214 -5.53 17.28 35.26
N ASP A 215 -4.54 16.48 34.91
CA ASP A 215 -3.91 15.54 35.83
C ASP A 215 -2.91 16.25 36.78
N LYS A 216 -2.30 17.35 36.34
CA LYS A 216 -1.43 18.17 37.20
C LYS A 216 -2.20 19.03 38.24
N ARG A 217 -3.46 19.35 37.95
CA ARG A 217 -4.30 20.10 38.92
C ARG A 217 -4.95 19.24 40.02
N LYS A 218 -5.03 17.91 39.76
CA LYS A 218 -5.62 16.96 40.73
C LYS A 218 -4.61 16.44 41.77
N GLY A 219 -3.31 16.66 41.53
CA GLY A 219 -2.24 16.24 42.44
C GLY A 219 -1.72 17.29 43.42
N SER A 220 -2.38 18.47 43.52
CA SER A 220 -1.99 19.55 44.40
C SER A 220 -3.14 20.08 45.28
N LEU A 221 -3.94 19.17 45.85
CA LEU A 221 -4.85 19.43 46.96
C LEU A 221 -4.57 18.44 48.08
#